data_753f83a4de2f4aa1566e9523c37372e1
#
_entry.id   753f83a4de2f4aa1566e9523c37372e1
#
_cell.length_a   1.000
_cell.length_b   1.000
_cell.length_c   1.000
_cell.angle_alpha   90.00
_cell.angle_beta   90.00
_cell.angle_gamma   90.00
#
_symmetry.space_group_name_H-M   'P 1'
#
loop_
_entity.id
_entity.type
_entity.pdbx_description
1 polymer ?
#
loop_
_entity_poly.entity_id
_entity_poly.type
_entity_poly.pdbx_seq_one_letter_code
_entity_poly.pdbx_strand_id
1 'polypeptide(L)'
;MGDRSTIEWTEATWNPTTGCDRISPGCDNCYALTLSRRLKAMGVAKYQTDGDPRTSGPGFGLSPHPDALAVPRQWKAPRMVFVNSMSDLFHAKVPLDFVRQVFQVIAETPQHTYQLLTKRARRLRRVADELDWPSNLWMGVSVEDAEHLDRVDDLRQVPAAVRFLSCEPLLGPLTGLQLDGIGWVIAGGESGPHHRPVQEEWLVGIRDACNHAGVPFFFKQWGGRSPKSGGRELDGATWDEMPPRLPVAAH
;
A
#
# COMPACT_ATOMS: atom_id res chain seq x y z
N MET A 1 -2.12 17.18 3.73
CA MET A 1 -1.20 16.03 3.76
C MET A 1 -0.72 15.90 5.20
N GLY A 2 -0.87 14.74 5.81
CA GLY A 2 -0.55 14.61 7.22
C GLY A 2 0.93 14.37 7.42
N ASP A 3 1.60 15.29 8.10
CA ASP A 3 2.97 15.10 8.62
C ASP A 3 3.05 13.95 9.64
N ARG A 4 1.91 13.36 9.99
CA ARG A 4 1.79 12.18 10.84
C ARG A 4 0.74 11.24 10.28
N SER A 5 1.12 9.99 10.10
CA SER A 5 0.21 8.91 9.74
C SER A 5 -0.40 8.29 10.99
N THR A 6 -1.66 7.83 10.87
CA THR A 6 -2.30 6.96 11.89
C THR A 6 -2.19 5.49 11.52
N ILE A 7 -1.53 5.17 10.40
CA ILE A 7 -1.24 3.81 9.96
C ILE A 7 -0.03 3.31 10.75
N GLU A 8 -0.15 2.15 11.39
CA GLU A 8 0.80 1.64 12.38
C GLU A 8 2.18 1.35 11.81
N TRP A 9 2.27 0.98 10.55
CA TRP A 9 3.52 0.59 9.89
C TRP A 9 4.18 1.73 9.09
N THR A 10 3.71 2.98 9.21
CA THR A 10 4.29 4.14 8.51
C THR A 10 4.16 5.42 9.34
N GLU A 11 5.07 6.36 9.14
CA GLU A 11 5.11 7.62 9.89
C GLU A 11 4.44 8.78 9.16
N ALA A 12 4.47 8.75 7.82
CA ALA A 12 3.90 9.79 6.97
C ALA A 12 3.22 9.21 5.73
N THR A 13 2.37 9.98 5.07
CA THR A 13 1.81 9.66 3.77
C THR A 13 2.17 10.70 2.73
N TRP A 14 2.53 10.24 1.54
CA TRP A 14 2.80 11.09 0.38
C TRP A 14 1.92 10.67 -0.79
N ASN A 15 1.12 11.60 -1.29
CA ASN A 15 0.15 11.35 -2.37
C ASN A 15 0.49 12.21 -3.60
N PRO A 16 1.44 11.80 -4.45
CA PRO A 16 1.72 12.44 -5.74
C PRO A 16 0.57 12.28 -6.73
N THR A 17 -0.29 11.27 -6.55
CA THR A 17 -1.55 11.14 -7.28
C THR A 17 -2.71 10.97 -6.29
N THR A 18 -3.94 11.29 -6.73
CA THR A 18 -5.20 10.96 -6.03
C THR A 18 -6.16 10.31 -7.01
N GLY A 19 -7.12 9.55 -6.48
CA GLY A 19 -8.11 8.85 -7.30
C GLY A 19 -7.61 7.50 -7.81
N CYS A 20 -8.55 6.61 -8.04
CA CYS A 20 -8.30 5.24 -8.48
C CYS A 20 -9.59 4.61 -9.01
N ASP A 21 -9.48 3.53 -9.77
CA ASP A 21 -10.60 2.68 -10.18
C ASP A 21 -10.54 1.32 -9.46
N ARG A 22 -11.70 0.79 -9.04
CA ARG A 22 -11.81 -0.55 -8.46
C ARG A 22 -11.42 -1.61 -9.49
N ILE A 23 -10.69 -2.63 -9.05
CA ILE A 23 -10.24 -3.73 -9.91
C ILE A 23 -10.37 -5.12 -9.29
N SER A 24 -10.69 -5.19 -7.99
CA SER A 24 -10.84 -6.45 -7.27
C SER A 24 -11.78 -6.28 -6.08
N PRO A 25 -12.28 -7.37 -5.47
CA PRO A 25 -13.16 -7.31 -4.30
C PRO A 25 -12.59 -6.51 -3.13
N GLY A 26 -11.27 -6.47 -2.95
CA GLY A 26 -10.62 -5.64 -1.93
C GLY A 26 -10.75 -4.13 -2.15
N CYS A 27 -11.34 -3.69 -3.27
CA CYS A 27 -11.62 -2.28 -3.52
C CYS A 27 -13.06 -1.86 -3.17
N ASP A 28 -13.98 -2.79 -2.88
CA ASP A 28 -15.41 -2.48 -2.74
C ASP A 28 -15.70 -1.53 -1.59
N ASN A 29 -15.09 -1.78 -0.43
CA ASN A 29 -15.22 -0.96 0.78
C ASN A 29 -13.96 -0.08 1.03
N CYS A 30 -13.24 0.31 -0.03
CA CYS A 30 -12.03 1.10 0.09
C CYS A 30 -12.30 2.42 0.83
N TYR A 31 -11.56 2.65 1.91
CA TYR A 31 -11.67 3.86 2.71
C TYR A 31 -11.44 5.15 1.90
N ALA A 32 -10.61 5.08 0.86
CA ALA A 32 -10.30 6.23 0.02
C ALA A 32 -11.51 6.71 -0.79
N LEU A 33 -12.43 5.81 -1.17
CA LEU A 33 -13.70 6.17 -1.82
C LEU A 33 -14.61 7.01 -0.90
N THR A 34 -14.68 6.62 0.37
CA THR A 34 -15.49 7.36 1.36
C THR A 34 -14.83 8.69 1.73
N LEU A 35 -13.51 8.67 1.92
CA LEU A 35 -12.76 9.86 2.29
C LEU A 35 -12.73 10.90 1.16
N SER A 36 -12.60 10.47 -0.10
CA SER A 36 -12.62 11.38 -1.25
C SER A 36 -13.93 12.16 -1.39
N ARG A 37 -15.08 11.48 -1.19
CA ARG A 37 -16.40 12.15 -1.18
C ARG A 37 -16.48 13.25 -0.13
N ARG A 38 -15.98 12.95 1.09
CA ARG A 38 -15.93 13.92 2.19
C ARG A 38 -15.01 15.10 1.85
N LEU A 39 -13.81 14.82 1.34
CA LEU A 39 -12.85 15.86 0.95
C LEU A 39 -13.36 16.72 -0.21
N LYS A 40 -14.07 16.13 -1.17
CA LYS A 40 -14.76 16.86 -2.22
C LYS A 40 -15.80 17.82 -1.65
N ALA A 41 -16.68 17.32 -0.77
CA ALA A 41 -17.71 18.13 -0.11
C ALA A 41 -17.12 19.29 0.72
N MET A 42 -15.90 19.12 1.26
CA MET A 42 -15.14 20.15 1.99
C MET A 42 -14.44 21.15 1.05
N GLY A 43 -14.56 21.01 -0.28
CA GLY A 43 -13.92 21.90 -1.25
C GLY A 43 -12.41 21.69 -1.41
N VAL A 44 -11.84 20.56 -0.96
CA VAL A 44 -10.41 20.30 -1.10
C VAL A 44 -10.05 20.14 -2.58
N ALA A 45 -9.19 21.02 -3.10
CA ALA A 45 -8.89 21.16 -4.54
C ALA A 45 -8.49 19.83 -5.22
N LYS A 46 -7.70 18.99 -4.55
CA LYS A 46 -7.22 17.71 -5.08
C LYS A 46 -8.32 16.67 -5.33
N TYR A 47 -9.54 16.89 -4.81
CA TYR A 47 -10.64 15.93 -4.88
C TYR A 47 -11.87 16.48 -5.61
N GLN A 48 -11.67 17.46 -6.49
CA GLN A 48 -12.79 18.04 -7.25
C GLN A 48 -13.09 17.28 -8.56
N THR A 49 -12.17 16.42 -9.02
CA THR A 49 -12.36 15.59 -10.21
C THR A 49 -13.13 14.32 -9.84
N ASP A 50 -14.23 14.07 -10.54
CA ASP A 50 -15.02 12.85 -10.38
C ASP A 50 -14.45 11.72 -11.24
N GLY A 51 -14.52 10.51 -10.72
CA GLY A 51 -14.21 9.31 -11.46
C GLY A 51 -15.45 8.68 -12.09
N ASP A 52 -15.26 7.55 -12.78
CA ASP A 52 -16.38 6.77 -13.35
C ASP A 52 -17.30 6.31 -12.21
N PRO A 53 -18.62 6.60 -12.27
CA PRO A 53 -19.57 6.20 -11.23
C PRO A 53 -19.59 4.69 -10.95
N ARG A 54 -19.19 3.86 -11.93
CA ARG A 54 -19.16 2.39 -11.80
C ARG A 54 -17.93 1.89 -11.05
N THR A 55 -16.81 2.61 -11.09
CA THR A 55 -15.52 2.13 -10.56
C THR A 55 -14.94 2.99 -9.44
N SER A 56 -15.24 4.28 -9.39
CA SER A 56 -14.63 5.20 -8.43
C SER A 56 -15.62 6.22 -7.83
N GLY A 57 -16.34 6.99 -8.65
CA GLY A 57 -17.36 7.92 -8.19
C GLY A 57 -16.84 9.31 -7.80
N PRO A 58 -17.63 10.06 -6.99
CA PRO A 58 -17.37 11.47 -6.71
C PRO A 58 -16.05 11.75 -5.99
N GLY A 59 -15.28 12.72 -6.49
CA GLY A 59 -14.02 13.16 -5.91
C GLY A 59 -12.88 12.14 -6.01
N PHE A 60 -13.07 11.05 -6.77
CA PHE A 60 -12.08 9.99 -6.86
C PHE A 60 -11.61 9.73 -8.30
N GLY A 61 -11.73 10.74 -9.18
CA GLY A 61 -11.09 10.75 -10.48
C GLY A 61 -9.57 10.81 -10.35
N LEU A 62 -8.88 10.03 -11.19
CA LEU A 62 -7.42 10.01 -11.15
C LEU A 62 -6.84 11.38 -11.53
N SER A 63 -5.97 11.90 -10.67
CA SER A 63 -5.32 13.20 -10.85
C SER A 63 -3.86 13.15 -10.37
N PRO A 64 -2.86 13.29 -11.26
CA PRO A 64 -1.48 13.56 -10.87
C PRO A 64 -1.33 14.97 -10.27
N HIS A 65 -0.42 15.11 -9.31
CA HIS A 65 -0.14 16.37 -8.61
C HIS A 65 1.36 16.70 -8.68
N PRO A 66 1.85 17.36 -9.73
CA PRO A 66 3.27 17.72 -9.87
C PRO A 66 3.82 18.50 -8.67
N ASP A 67 3.02 19.39 -8.09
CA ASP A 67 3.43 20.17 -6.90
C ASP A 67 3.74 19.29 -5.69
N ALA A 68 3.12 18.10 -5.60
CA ALA A 68 3.38 17.17 -4.51
C ALA A 68 4.76 16.50 -4.60
N LEU A 69 5.42 16.54 -5.76
CA LEU A 69 6.77 15.97 -5.94
C LEU A 69 7.84 16.69 -5.10
N ALA A 70 7.61 17.96 -4.74
CA ALA A 70 8.53 18.70 -3.88
C ALA A 70 8.44 18.34 -2.39
N VAL A 71 7.37 17.68 -1.95
CA VAL A 71 7.08 17.48 -0.52
C VAL A 71 8.16 16.67 0.21
N PRO A 72 8.62 15.49 -0.28
CA PRO A 72 9.62 14.71 0.44
C PRO A 72 10.95 15.44 0.61
N ARG A 73 11.33 16.29 -0.34
CA ARG A 73 12.57 17.08 -0.27
C ARG A 73 12.56 18.13 0.85
N GLN A 74 11.38 18.48 1.39
CA GLN A 74 11.23 19.45 2.47
C GLN A 74 11.35 18.81 3.86
N TRP A 75 11.26 17.48 3.96
CA TRP A 75 11.37 16.77 5.23
C TRP A 75 12.84 16.63 5.65
N LYS A 76 13.18 17.21 6.79
CA LYS A 76 14.55 17.19 7.31
C LYS A 76 14.91 15.90 8.04
N ALA A 77 13.95 15.35 8.81
CA ALA A 77 14.17 14.11 9.57
C ALA A 77 13.88 12.88 8.71
N PRO A 78 14.63 11.76 8.85
CA PRO A 78 14.28 10.49 8.25
C PRO A 78 12.86 10.06 8.57
N ARG A 79 12.15 9.49 7.58
CA ARG A 79 10.77 9.04 7.74
C ARG A 79 10.51 7.73 6.99
N MET A 80 9.61 6.94 7.55
CA MET A 80 8.91 5.88 6.82
C MET A 80 7.69 6.50 6.14
N VAL A 81 7.59 6.39 4.81
CA VAL A 81 6.61 7.12 4.00
C VAL A 81 5.77 6.17 3.18
N PHE A 82 4.46 6.12 3.43
CA PHE A 82 3.54 5.39 2.58
C PHE A 82 3.14 6.24 1.37
N VAL A 83 3.43 5.73 0.17
CA VAL A 83 3.17 6.42 -1.09
C VAL A 83 1.81 6.02 -1.64
N ASN A 84 1.01 7.02 -1.99
CA ASN A 84 -0.31 6.85 -2.61
C ASN A 84 -1.36 6.12 -1.74
N SER A 85 -1.51 6.55 -0.49
CA SER A 85 -2.61 6.10 0.36
C SER A 85 -4.02 6.41 -0.21
N MET A 86 -4.12 7.34 -1.16
CA MET A 86 -5.36 7.81 -1.79
C MET A 86 -5.41 7.54 -3.30
N SER A 87 -4.55 6.64 -3.81
CA SER A 87 -4.45 6.32 -5.24
C SER A 87 -3.68 5.01 -5.45
N ASP A 88 -3.43 4.67 -6.71
CA ASP A 88 -2.51 3.62 -7.14
C ASP A 88 -1.58 4.19 -8.21
N LEU A 89 -0.28 4.27 -7.93
CA LEU A 89 0.71 4.88 -8.84
C LEU A 89 0.79 4.13 -10.19
N PHE A 90 0.50 2.83 -10.18
CA PHE A 90 0.48 1.99 -11.38
C PHE A 90 -0.91 1.93 -12.03
N HIS A 91 -1.80 2.89 -11.75
CA HIS A 91 -3.06 3.03 -12.47
C HIS A 91 -2.80 3.32 -13.96
N ALA A 92 -3.56 2.68 -14.86
CA ALA A 92 -3.32 2.74 -16.32
C ALA A 92 -3.26 4.16 -16.90
N LYS A 93 -3.99 5.11 -16.29
CA LYS A 93 -4.05 6.51 -16.71
C LYS A 93 -2.92 7.38 -16.12
N VAL A 94 -2.06 6.86 -15.23
CA VAL A 94 -0.87 7.59 -14.77
C VAL A 94 0.20 7.49 -15.84
N PRO A 95 0.68 8.61 -16.41
CA PRO A 95 1.77 8.58 -17.39
C PRO A 95 3.04 7.95 -16.79
N LEU A 96 3.75 7.14 -17.57
CA LEU A 96 4.97 6.50 -17.10
C LEU A 96 6.05 7.53 -16.71
N ASP A 97 6.12 8.63 -17.43
CA ASP A 97 7.06 9.72 -17.09
C ASP A 97 6.75 10.34 -15.72
N PHE A 98 5.48 10.37 -15.31
CA PHE A 98 5.14 10.81 -13.95
C PHE A 98 5.56 9.77 -12.90
N VAL A 99 5.44 8.48 -13.21
CA VAL A 99 5.98 7.41 -12.35
C VAL A 99 7.49 7.55 -12.20
N ARG A 100 8.22 7.80 -13.29
CA ARG A 100 9.68 8.07 -13.27
C ARG A 100 10.03 9.25 -12.37
N GLN A 101 9.28 10.35 -12.45
CA GLN A 101 9.49 11.51 -11.57
C GLN A 101 9.29 11.18 -10.09
N VAL A 102 8.29 10.34 -9.76
CA VAL A 102 8.08 9.86 -8.38
C VAL A 102 9.29 9.02 -7.92
N PHE A 103 9.77 8.10 -8.73
CA PHE A 103 10.96 7.28 -8.44
C PHE A 103 12.22 8.13 -8.29
N GLN A 104 12.39 9.15 -9.14
CA GLN A 104 13.47 10.11 -9.02
C GLN A 104 13.46 10.85 -7.68
N VAL A 105 12.29 11.33 -7.22
CA VAL A 105 12.15 11.97 -5.90
C VAL A 105 12.55 11.01 -4.78
N ILE A 106 12.19 9.73 -4.88
CA ILE A 106 12.56 8.70 -3.91
C ILE A 106 14.09 8.53 -3.88
N ALA A 107 14.72 8.44 -5.05
CA ALA A 107 16.18 8.33 -5.17
C ALA A 107 16.93 9.56 -4.62
N GLU A 108 16.39 10.77 -4.84
CA GLU A 108 16.97 12.03 -4.38
C GLU A 108 16.80 12.28 -2.87
N THR A 109 15.98 11.47 -2.19
CA THR A 109 15.71 11.60 -0.74
C THR A 109 16.03 10.31 0.02
N PRO A 110 17.28 9.83 -0.03
CA PRO A 110 17.70 8.52 0.49
C PRO A 110 17.58 8.39 2.01
N GLN A 111 17.43 9.52 2.75
CA GLN A 111 17.19 9.53 4.18
C GLN A 111 15.82 8.98 4.56
N HIS A 112 14.86 8.92 3.63
CA HIS A 112 13.53 8.36 3.86
C HIS A 112 13.46 6.93 3.33
N THR A 113 12.61 6.10 3.95
CA THR A 113 12.21 4.80 3.40
C THR A 113 10.80 4.92 2.86
N TYR A 114 10.59 4.51 1.62
CA TYR A 114 9.29 4.61 0.95
C TYR A 114 8.65 3.25 0.80
N GLN A 115 7.39 3.17 1.17
CA GLN A 115 6.54 1.98 1.01
C GLN A 115 5.50 2.29 -0.06
N LEU A 116 5.61 1.65 -1.21
CA LEU A 116 4.69 1.82 -2.33
C LEU A 116 3.88 0.54 -2.50
N LEU A 117 2.56 0.67 -2.60
CA LEU A 117 1.64 -0.45 -2.68
C LEU A 117 0.77 -0.33 -3.94
N THR A 118 0.54 -1.45 -4.61
CA THR A 118 -0.34 -1.51 -5.78
C THR A 118 -1.17 -2.79 -5.82
N LYS A 119 -2.35 -2.70 -6.43
CA LYS A 119 -3.14 -3.87 -6.86
C LYS A 119 -2.91 -4.20 -8.35
N ARG A 120 -2.10 -3.39 -9.04
CA ARG A 120 -1.84 -3.49 -10.50
C ARG A 120 -0.47 -4.10 -10.78
N ALA A 121 -0.21 -5.27 -10.17
CA ALA A 121 1.08 -5.97 -10.25
C ALA A 121 1.50 -6.26 -11.70
N ARG A 122 0.56 -6.62 -12.57
CA ARG A 122 0.84 -6.86 -14.00
C ARG A 122 1.40 -5.62 -14.70
N ARG A 123 0.89 -4.40 -14.40
CA ARG A 123 1.45 -3.18 -14.98
C ARG A 123 2.79 -2.85 -14.34
N LEU A 124 2.91 -2.98 -13.02
CA LEU A 124 4.17 -2.81 -12.30
C LEU A 124 5.27 -3.64 -12.96
N ARG A 125 5.08 -4.97 -13.11
CA ARG A 125 6.03 -5.86 -13.77
C ARG A 125 6.39 -5.40 -15.20
N ARG A 126 5.39 -4.99 -15.97
CA ARG A 126 5.59 -4.60 -17.38
C ARG A 126 6.49 -3.38 -17.54
N VAL A 127 6.46 -2.45 -16.58
CA VAL A 127 7.24 -1.21 -16.65
C VAL A 127 8.47 -1.23 -15.73
N ALA A 128 8.72 -2.34 -15.03
CA ALA A 128 9.78 -2.44 -14.03
C ALA A 128 11.18 -2.14 -14.60
N ASP A 129 11.47 -2.63 -15.80
CA ASP A 129 12.77 -2.42 -16.48
C ASP A 129 12.95 -0.97 -17.00
N GLU A 130 11.88 -0.18 -17.00
CA GLU A 130 11.89 1.21 -17.41
C GLU A 130 12.02 2.20 -16.23
N LEU A 131 12.19 1.69 -15.01
CA LEU A 131 12.27 2.44 -13.76
C LEU A 131 13.61 2.18 -13.06
N ASP A 132 14.20 3.25 -12.52
CA ASP A 132 15.36 3.15 -11.63
C ASP A 132 14.88 2.77 -10.22
N TRP A 133 15.41 1.66 -9.65
CA TRP A 133 14.97 1.13 -8.37
C TRP A 133 15.90 1.56 -7.22
N PRO A 134 15.58 2.63 -6.48
CA PRO A 134 16.40 3.06 -5.37
C PRO A 134 16.28 2.12 -4.17
N SER A 135 17.37 1.93 -3.42
CA SER A 135 17.44 0.98 -2.30
C SER A 135 16.51 1.32 -1.13
N ASN A 136 16.09 2.57 -1.03
CA ASN A 136 15.14 3.06 -0.01
C ASN A 136 13.66 2.90 -0.41
N LEU A 137 13.36 2.25 -1.55
CA LEU A 137 12.01 1.93 -1.99
C LEU A 137 11.66 0.48 -1.69
N TRP A 138 10.63 0.28 -0.87
CA TRP A 138 9.97 -1.01 -0.65
C TRP A 138 8.72 -1.08 -1.53
N MET A 139 8.63 -2.13 -2.33
CA MET A 139 7.51 -2.30 -3.26
C MET A 139 6.60 -3.45 -2.81
N GLY A 140 5.31 -3.18 -2.71
CA GLY A 140 4.32 -4.17 -2.30
C GLY A 140 3.17 -4.33 -3.27
N VAL A 141 2.51 -5.48 -3.16
CA VAL A 141 1.23 -5.76 -3.80
C VAL A 141 0.19 -6.15 -2.76
N SER A 142 -1.09 -5.77 -3.02
CA SER A 142 -2.19 -6.25 -2.19
C SER A 142 -2.67 -7.60 -2.71
N VAL A 143 -2.94 -8.53 -1.77
CA VAL A 143 -3.45 -9.88 -2.04
C VAL A 143 -4.60 -10.14 -1.08
N GLU A 144 -5.83 -10.12 -1.58
CA GLU A 144 -7.04 -10.23 -0.76
C GLU A 144 -7.48 -11.68 -0.49
N ASP A 145 -7.20 -12.57 -1.42
CA ASP A 145 -7.58 -13.98 -1.43
C ASP A 145 -6.68 -14.77 -2.39
N ALA A 146 -6.91 -16.09 -2.51
CA ALA A 146 -6.12 -16.98 -3.35
C ALA A 146 -6.24 -16.69 -4.86
N GLU A 147 -7.33 -16.05 -5.32
CA GLU A 147 -7.52 -15.71 -6.74
C GLU A 147 -6.56 -14.59 -7.20
N HIS A 148 -5.95 -13.89 -6.25
CA HIS A 148 -5.03 -12.78 -6.51
C HIS A 148 -3.56 -13.10 -6.19
N LEU A 149 -3.21 -14.38 -6.03
CA LEU A 149 -1.81 -14.82 -5.80
C LEU A 149 -0.90 -14.58 -7.00
N ASP A 150 -1.43 -14.48 -8.22
CA ASP A 150 -0.70 -14.09 -9.42
C ASP A 150 0.06 -12.75 -9.26
N ARG A 151 -0.44 -11.85 -8.41
CA ARG A 151 0.23 -10.59 -8.09
C ARG A 151 1.57 -10.78 -7.36
N VAL A 152 1.71 -11.87 -6.60
CA VAL A 152 2.96 -12.21 -5.91
C VAL A 152 4.02 -12.61 -6.94
N ASP A 153 3.63 -13.41 -7.95
CA ASP A 153 4.53 -13.84 -9.03
C ASP A 153 4.99 -12.65 -9.89
N ASP A 154 4.09 -11.71 -10.16
CA ASP A 154 4.44 -10.46 -10.83
C ASP A 154 5.42 -9.61 -9.98
N LEU A 155 5.21 -9.52 -8.67
CA LEU A 155 6.08 -8.76 -7.76
C LEU A 155 7.49 -9.36 -7.65
N ARG A 156 7.63 -10.68 -7.69
CA ARG A 156 8.94 -11.37 -7.64
C ARG A 156 9.88 -10.93 -8.76
N GLN A 157 9.32 -10.53 -9.90
CA GLN A 157 10.09 -10.11 -11.07
C GLN A 157 10.52 -8.64 -11.02
N VAL A 158 10.14 -7.92 -9.96
CA VAL A 158 10.47 -6.50 -9.77
C VAL A 158 11.75 -6.39 -8.95
N PRO A 159 12.77 -5.58 -9.36
CA PRO A 159 14.06 -5.53 -8.67
C PRO A 159 14.07 -4.59 -7.45
N ALA A 160 12.98 -4.58 -6.66
CA ALA A 160 12.88 -3.78 -5.44
C ALA A 160 13.78 -4.35 -4.33
N ALA A 161 14.35 -3.47 -3.50
CA ALA A 161 15.21 -3.85 -2.36
C ALA A 161 14.44 -4.68 -1.32
N VAL A 162 13.20 -4.30 -1.03
CA VAL A 162 12.26 -5.09 -0.22
C VAL A 162 10.96 -5.25 -1.02
N ARG A 163 10.52 -6.49 -1.18
CA ARG A 163 9.19 -6.82 -1.72
C ARG A 163 8.28 -7.20 -0.57
N PHE A 164 7.07 -6.64 -0.51
CA PHE A 164 6.15 -6.97 0.57
C PHE A 164 4.73 -7.26 0.09
N LEU A 165 4.00 -8.01 0.89
CA LEU A 165 2.59 -8.29 0.66
C LEU A 165 1.74 -7.52 1.66
N SER A 166 0.64 -6.92 1.17
CA SER A 166 -0.43 -6.38 2.01
C SER A 166 -1.67 -7.24 1.79
N CYS A 167 -1.86 -8.21 2.69
CA CYS A 167 -3.04 -9.06 2.72
C CYS A 167 -4.17 -8.29 3.44
N GLU A 168 -4.55 -7.15 2.85
CA GLU A 168 -5.53 -6.21 3.37
C GLU A 168 -6.40 -5.59 2.27
N PRO A 169 -7.74 -5.69 2.42
CA PRO A 169 -8.42 -6.54 3.38
C PRO A 169 -8.25 -8.01 3.03
N LEU A 170 -8.04 -8.86 4.04
CA LEU A 170 -8.03 -10.30 3.83
C LEU A 170 -9.46 -10.80 3.72
N LEU A 171 -9.82 -11.38 2.58
CA LEU A 171 -11.19 -11.77 2.24
C LEU A 171 -11.37 -13.30 2.08
N GLY A 172 -10.28 -14.03 2.08
CA GLY A 172 -10.26 -15.47 1.97
C GLY A 172 -8.90 -16.05 2.37
N PRO A 173 -8.80 -17.38 2.51
CA PRO A 173 -7.53 -18.03 2.79
C PRO A 173 -6.56 -17.85 1.61
N LEU A 174 -5.27 -17.69 1.92
CA LEU A 174 -4.21 -17.63 0.91
C LEU A 174 -3.57 -19.00 0.70
N THR A 175 -4.41 -19.99 0.38
CA THR A 175 -3.94 -21.36 0.13
C THR A 175 -2.96 -21.37 -1.04
N GLY A 176 -1.76 -21.89 -0.81
CA GLY A 176 -0.70 -21.90 -1.82
C GLY A 176 0.19 -20.67 -1.83
N LEU A 177 0.08 -19.77 -0.83
CA LEU A 177 0.98 -18.63 -0.69
C LEU A 177 2.44 -19.12 -0.58
N GLN A 178 3.28 -18.63 -1.47
CA GLN A 178 4.73 -18.84 -1.45
C GLN A 178 5.41 -17.53 -1.09
N LEU A 179 6.40 -17.58 -0.21
CA LEU A 179 7.08 -16.37 0.31
C LEU A 179 8.52 -16.20 -0.20
N ASP A 180 8.95 -17.02 -1.16
CA ASP A 180 10.27 -16.89 -1.78
C ASP A 180 10.43 -15.49 -2.39
N GLY A 181 11.49 -14.79 -2.00
CA GLY A 181 11.79 -13.43 -2.46
C GLY A 181 10.87 -12.33 -1.90
N ILE A 182 10.02 -12.67 -0.92
CA ILE A 182 9.22 -11.70 -0.15
C ILE A 182 9.92 -11.40 1.17
N GLY A 183 10.07 -10.12 1.49
CA GLY A 183 10.77 -9.64 2.67
C GLY A 183 9.85 -9.16 3.80
N TRP A 184 8.53 -9.09 3.60
CA TRP A 184 7.58 -8.64 4.61
C TRP A 184 6.14 -8.97 4.24
N VAL A 185 5.32 -9.30 5.23
CA VAL A 185 3.88 -9.51 5.05
C VAL A 185 3.10 -8.73 6.10
N ILE A 186 2.16 -7.92 5.62
CA ILE A 186 1.16 -7.21 6.44
C ILE A 186 -0.17 -7.93 6.22
N ALA A 187 -0.88 -8.27 7.29
CA ALA A 187 -2.21 -8.86 7.19
C ALA A 187 -3.23 -8.11 8.07
N GLY A 188 -4.49 -8.09 7.63
CA GLY A 188 -5.54 -7.47 8.42
C GLY A 188 -6.92 -7.53 7.79
N GLY A 189 -7.92 -7.37 8.64
CA GLY A 189 -9.33 -7.33 8.27
C GLY A 189 -9.76 -5.96 7.75
N GLU A 190 -10.91 -5.96 7.09
CA GLU A 190 -11.55 -4.78 6.52
C GLU A 190 -12.16 -3.89 7.61
N SER A 191 -12.06 -2.57 7.45
CA SER A 191 -12.68 -1.60 8.36
C SER A 191 -13.70 -0.73 7.64
N GLY A 192 -14.77 -0.41 8.34
CA GLY A 192 -15.85 0.47 7.85
C GLY A 192 -17.24 -0.11 8.09
N PRO A 193 -18.31 0.67 7.78
CA PRO A 193 -19.70 0.27 8.06
C PRO A 193 -20.14 -1.05 7.40
N HIS A 194 -19.52 -1.39 6.27
CA HIS A 194 -19.84 -2.58 5.47
C HIS A 194 -18.68 -3.57 5.43
N HIS A 195 -17.82 -3.55 6.45
CA HIS A 195 -16.68 -4.46 6.53
C HIS A 195 -17.10 -5.92 6.46
N ARG A 196 -16.34 -6.71 5.74
CA ARG A 196 -16.46 -8.17 5.70
C ARG A 196 -15.59 -8.76 6.80
N PRO A 197 -16.07 -9.74 7.57
CA PRO A 197 -15.28 -10.34 8.63
C PRO A 197 -14.09 -11.12 8.06
N VAL A 198 -12.96 -11.04 8.73
CA VAL A 198 -11.81 -11.91 8.50
C VAL A 198 -11.90 -13.12 9.43
N GLN A 199 -11.51 -14.30 8.96
CA GLN A 199 -11.44 -15.50 9.78
C GLN A 199 -10.05 -15.64 10.42
N GLU A 200 -10.01 -16.08 11.66
CA GLU A 200 -8.76 -16.21 12.42
C GLU A 200 -7.81 -17.22 11.76
N GLU A 201 -8.34 -18.32 11.27
CA GLU A 201 -7.57 -19.37 10.62
C GLU A 201 -6.80 -18.88 9.39
N TRP A 202 -7.33 -17.86 8.68
CA TRP A 202 -6.65 -17.28 7.54
C TRP A 202 -5.42 -16.47 7.96
N LEU A 203 -5.56 -15.70 9.06
CA LEU A 203 -4.46 -14.90 9.63
C LEU A 203 -3.38 -15.79 10.25
N VAL A 204 -3.80 -16.80 10.99
CA VAL A 204 -2.90 -17.83 11.58
C VAL A 204 -2.12 -18.53 10.47
N GLY A 205 -2.79 -18.94 9.39
CA GLY A 205 -2.12 -19.58 8.26
C GLY A 205 -1.05 -18.71 7.60
N ILE A 206 -1.29 -17.40 7.46
CA ILE A 206 -0.30 -16.45 6.93
C ILE A 206 0.87 -16.28 7.90
N ARG A 207 0.58 -16.08 9.20
CA ARG A 207 1.61 -15.95 10.24
C ARG A 207 2.53 -17.18 10.28
N ASP A 208 1.94 -18.37 10.26
CA ASP A 208 2.70 -19.61 10.33
C ASP A 208 3.56 -19.84 9.08
N ALA A 209 3.06 -19.46 7.90
CA ALA A 209 3.84 -19.43 6.66
C ALA A 209 5.02 -18.46 6.76
N CYS A 210 4.81 -17.26 7.32
CA CYS A 210 5.85 -16.27 7.56
C CYS A 210 6.92 -16.80 8.53
N ASN A 211 6.50 -17.36 9.66
CA ASN A 211 7.40 -17.96 10.65
C ASN A 211 8.25 -19.08 10.04
N HIS A 212 7.64 -19.95 9.24
CA HIS A 212 8.34 -21.04 8.57
C HIS A 212 9.39 -20.53 7.55
N ALA A 213 9.05 -19.47 6.83
CA ALA A 213 9.92 -18.85 5.82
C ALA A 213 10.93 -17.85 6.39
N GLY A 214 10.87 -17.51 7.69
CA GLY A 214 11.69 -16.46 8.30
C GLY A 214 11.38 -15.05 7.77
N VAL A 215 10.14 -14.81 7.35
CA VAL A 215 9.68 -13.52 6.82
C VAL A 215 8.98 -12.73 7.92
N PRO A 216 9.35 -11.47 8.19
CA PRO A 216 8.67 -10.61 9.14
C PRO A 216 7.17 -10.54 8.89
N PHE A 217 6.37 -10.69 9.96
CA PHE A 217 4.91 -10.65 9.93
C PHE A 217 4.37 -9.48 10.73
N PHE A 218 3.47 -8.72 10.14
CA PHE A 218 2.79 -7.59 10.78
C PHE A 218 1.27 -7.80 10.76
N PHE A 219 0.67 -7.98 11.93
CA PHE A 219 -0.78 -8.02 12.05
C PHE A 219 -1.32 -6.63 12.35
N LYS A 220 -1.96 -6.01 11.37
CA LYS A 220 -2.44 -4.63 11.50
C LYS A 220 -3.67 -4.51 12.37
N GLN A 221 -4.69 -5.32 12.13
CA GLN A 221 -5.98 -5.27 12.86
C GLN A 221 -6.94 -6.37 12.43
N TRP A 222 -7.89 -6.67 13.29
CA TRP A 222 -9.06 -7.49 12.92
C TRP A 222 -10.05 -6.76 12.01
N GLY A 223 -10.02 -5.42 12.00
CA GLY A 223 -11.01 -4.60 11.31
C GLY A 223 -12.27 -4.37 12.14
N GLY A 224 -13.41 -4.10 11.48
CA GLY A 224 -14.67 -3.85 12.14
C GLY A 224 -15.34 -2.56 11.70
N ARG A 225 -16.38 -2.11 12.42
CA ARG A 225 -17.17 -0.91 12.04
C ARG A 225 -16.37 0.39 11.95
N SER A 226 -15.27 0.47 12.68
CA SER A 226 -14.31 1.58 12.61
C SER A 226 -12.88 1.03 12.61
N PRO A 227 -11.89 1.81 12.14
CA PRO A 227 -10.49 1.43 12.27
C PRO A 227 -10.15 1.07 13.72
N LYS A 228 -9.40 -0.02 13.91
CA LYS A 228 -8.92 -0.51 15.22
C LYS A 228 -10.00 -1.06 16.17
N SER A 229 -11.28 -1.06 15.80
CA SER A 229 -12.35 -1.51 16.72
C SER A 229 -12.26 -3.01 17.08
N GLY A 230 -11.66 -3.84 16.24
CA GLY A 230 -11.44 -5.26 16.50
C GLY A 230 -10.14 -5.60 17.24
N GLY A 231 -9.28 -4.58 17.51
CA GLY A 231 -7.98 -4.82 18.15
C GLY A 231 -6.89 -5.34 17.21
N ARG A 232 -5.72 -5.70 17.80
CA ARG A 232 -4.49 -6.09 17.12
C ARG A 232 -3.80 -7.32 17.75
N GLU A 233 -4.48 -8.07 18.57
CA GLU A 233 -3.92 -9.29 19.15
C GLU A 233 -4.36 -10.50 18.33
N LEU A 234 -3.42 -11.35 17.96
CA LEU A 234 -3.61 -12.63 17.31
C LEU A 234 -2.92 -13.69 18.17
N ASP A 235 -3.66 -14.70 18.64
CA ASP A 235 -3.17 -15.69 19.61
C ASP A 235 -2.57 -15.07 20.88
N GLY A 236 -3.21 -14.00 21.40
CA GLY A 236 -2.77 -13.31 22.61
C GLY A 236 -1.48 -12.50 22.48
N ALA A 237 -0.98 -12.30 21.27
CA ALA A 237 0.23 -11.52 20.99
C ALA A 237 0.00 -10.42 19.94
N THR A 238 0.79 -9.36 20.05
CA THR A 238 0.90 -8.33 19.01
C THR A 238 2.05 -8.68 18.08
N TRP A 239 1.81 -8.64 16.77
CA TRP A 239 2.77 -8.98 15.72
C TRP A 239 3.14 -7.70 14.97
N ASP A 240 4.30 -7.14 15.26
CA ASP A 240 4.79 -5.84 14.75
C ASP A 240 6.13 -5.97 14.03
N GLU A 241 6.45 -7.13 13.48
CA GLU A 241 7.71 -7.34 12.81
C GLU A 241 7.81 -6.56 11.50
N MET A 242 8.96 -5.99 11.25
CA MET A 242 9.26 -5.22 10.04
C MET A 242 10.68 -5.54 9.54
N PRO A 243 10.93 -5.41 8.23
CA PRO A 243 12.29 -5.46 7.70
C PRO A 243 13.17 -4.37 8.32
N PRO A 244 14.47 -4.60 8.50
CA PRO A 244 15.39 -3.56 8.93
C PRO A 244 15.42 -2.43 7.89
N ARG A 245 15.41 -1.19 8.37
CA ARG A 245 15.69 -0.03 7.50
C ARG A 245 17.12 -0.14 7.00
N LEU A 246 17.33 -0.01 5.70
CA LEU A 246 18.68 0.04 5.17
C LEU A 246 19.40 1.27 5.74
N PRO A 247 20.68 1.13 6.16
CA PRO A 247 21.43 2.29 6.59
C PRO A 247 21.49 3.32 5.47
N VAL A 248 21.18 4.58 5.79
CA VAL A 248 21.43 5.68 4.88
C VAL A 248 22.95 5.74 4.69
N ALA A 249 23.43 5.60 3.45
CA ALA A 249 24.84 5.80 3.16
C ALA A 249 25.22 7.22 3.62
N ALA A 250 26.13 7.33 4.56
CA ALA A 250 26.69 8.62 4.96
C ALA A 250 27.41 9.21 3.75
N HIS A 251 26.96 10.35 3.29
CA HIS A 251 27.63 11.15 2.25
C HIS A 251 28.70 12.02 2.87
#